data_13dd4444618edfafeb2e160ca2566c77
#
_entry.id   13dd4444618edfafeb2e160ca2566c77
#
_cell.length_a   1.000
_cell.length_b   1.000
_cell.length_c   1.000
_cell.angle_alpha   90.00
_cell.angle_beta   90.00
_cell.angle_gamma   90.00
#
_symmetry.space_group_name_H-M   'P 1'
#
loop_
_entity.id
_entity.type
_entity.pdbx_description
1 polymer ?
#
loop_
_entity_poly.entity_id
_entity_poly.type
_entity_poly.pdbx_seq_one_letter_code
_entity_poly.pdbx_strand_id
1 'polypeptide(L)'
;MIGNKSISILMIDNYDSFTFNLVHYLDGLGVKVQVRKNDQLNLSEIEELTPSHIVLSPGPCTPNEAGICLDVVERFKTQIPILGVCLGHQVIAQSYAAKIVRAANIMHGKTSPIQHNNKGVFNGLPQDFLATRYHSLVIDPNSLPSELEITAWTNDSNGQMEAIMGIKHRDYPLEGIQFHPESILSEFGKEMLASFIGIKLI
;
A
#
# COMPACT_ATOMS: atom_id res chain seq x y z
N MET A 1 -27.57 -13.09 -13.90
CA MET A 1 -26.23 -12.86 -14.50
C MET A 1 -25.59 -11.70 -13.74
N ILE A 2 -24.64 -11.99 -12.84
CA ILE A 2 -23.88 -10.96 -12.13
C ILE A 2 -22.91 -10.42 -13.18
N GLY A 3 -23.17 -9.20 -13.67
CA GLY A 3 -22.31 -8.56 -14.65
C GLY A 3 -20.90 -8.47 -14.10
N ASN A 4 -19.93 -9.00 -14.83
CA ASN A 4 -18.50 -8.85 -14.56
C ASN A 4 -18.18 -7.35 -14.67
N LYS A 5 -18.28 -6.59 -13.56
CA LYS A 5 -17.78 -5.22 -13.53
C LYS A 5 -16.28 -5.30 -13.84
N SER A 6 -15.87 -4.71 -14.94
CA SER A 6 -14.45 -4.62 -15.28
C SER A 6 -13.73 -3.91 -14.14
N ILE A 7 -12.64 -4.50 -13.64
CA ILE A 7 -11.82 -3.89 -12.60
C ILE A 7 -11.19 -2.62 -13.19
N SER A 8 -11.44 -1.48 -12.54
CA SER A 8 -10.84 -0.20 -12.87
C SER A 8 -10.14 0.36 -11.66
N ILE A 9 -8.86 0.67 -11.79
CA ILE A 9 -8.02 1.14 -10.68
C ILE A 9 -7.71 2.62 -10.90
N LEU A 10 -7.93 3.43 -9.86
CA LEU A 10 -7.36 4.76 -9.78
C LEU A 10 -6.03 4.68 -9.04
N MET A 11 -4.94 4.99 -9.75
CA MET A 11 -3.62 5.18 -9.16
C MET A 11 -3.41 6.65 -8.84
N ILE A 12 -3.31 7.00 -7.56
CA ILE A 12 -2.94 8.36 -7.14
C ILE A 12 -1.42 8.41 -7.02
N ASP A 13 -0.80 9.15 -7.94
CA ASP A 13 0.64 9.26 -8.06
C ASP A 13 1.17 10.41 -7.19
N ASN A 14 1.95 10.05 -6.18
CA ASN A 14 2.62 10.97 -5.26
C ASN A 14 3.99 11.47 -5.80
N TYR A 15 4.10 11.61 -7.13
CA TYR A 15 5.34 12.06 -7.80
C TYR A 15 6.53 11.13 -7.60
N ASP A 16 6.26 9.81 -7.60
CA ASP A 16 7.28 8.80 -7.45
C ASP A 16 7.70 8.18 -8.79
N SER A 17 9.00 7.93 -8.97
CA SER A 17 9.54 7.33 -10.19
C SER A 17 9.13 5.87 -10.39
N PHE A 18 8.73 5.17 -9.32
CA PHE A 18 8.32 3.77 -9.38
C PHE A 18 6.80 3.59 -9.57
N THR A 19 6.01 4.66 -9.56
CA THR A 19 4.54 4.57 -9.77
C THR A 19 4.19 3.78 -11.02
N PHE A 20 4.89 4.01 -12.13
CA PHE A 20 4.61 3.31 -13.39
C PHE A 20 5.01 1.83 -13.38
N ASN A 21 5.89 1.38 -12.49
CA ASN A 21 6.15 -0.04 -12.30
C ASN A 21 4.93 -0.73 -11.66
N LEU A 22 4.26 -0.09 -10.68
CA LEU A 22 2.98 -0.57 -10.15
C LEU A 22 1.92 -0.64 -11.24
N VAL A 23 1.83 0.39 -12.09
CA VAL A 23 0.91 0.41 -13.23
C VAL A 23 1.18 -0.78 -14.16
N HIS A 24 2.44 -1.01 -14.54
CA HIS A 24 2.81 -2.14 -15.42
C HIS A 24 2.47 -3.51 -14.82
N TYR A 25 2.62 -3.67 -13.49
CA TYR A 25 2.24 -4.92 -12.83
C TYR A 25 0.73 -5.13 -12.88
N LEU A 26 -0.05 -4.08 -12.61
CA LEU A 26 -1.51 -4.12 -12.67
C LEU A 26 -2.04 -4.31 -14.10
N ASP A 27 -1.48 -3.60 -15.08
CA ASP A 27 -1.81 -3.80 -16.51
C ASP A 27 -1.52 -5.25 -16.94
N GLY A 28 -0.42 -5.83 -16.45
CA GLY A 28 -0.07 -7.23 -16.68
C GLY A 28 -1.04 -8.24 -16.05
N LEU A 29 -1.89 -7.80 -15.12
CA LEU A 29 -3.03 -8.58 -14.58
C LEU A 29 -4.32 -8.39 -15.40
N GLY A 30 -4.28 -7.60 -16.47
CA GLY A 30 -5.41 -7.39 -17.37
C GLY A 30 -6.46 -6.39 -16.86
N VAL A 31 -6.08 -5.52 -15.91
CA VAL A 31 -6.98 -4.49 -15.36
C VAL A 31 -6.66 -3.10 -15.90
N LYS A 32 -7.67 -2.24 -15.99
CA LYS A 32 -7.51 -0.87 -16.48
C LYS A 32 -7.01 0.02 -15.33
N VAL A 33 -5.85 0.67 -15.51
CA VAL A 33 -5.30 1.63 -14.54
C VAL A 33 -5.39 3.05 -15.10
N GLN A 34 -5.94 3.96 -14.30
CA GLN A 34 -5.96 5.39 -14.57
C GLN A 34 -5.08 6.10 -13.57
N VAL A 35 -4.03 6.77 -14.04
CA VAL A 35 -3.10 7.52 -13.18
C VAL A 35 -3.54 8.98 -13.08
N ARG A 36 -3.53 9.53 -11.87
CA ARG A 36 -3.72 10.95 -11.57
C ARG A 36 -2.71 11.40 -10.52
N LYS A 37 -2.17 12.60 -10.69
CA LYS A 37 -1.31 13.20 -9.67
C LYS A 37 -2.12 13.59 -8.43
N ASN A 38 -1.51 13.51 -7.26
CA ASN A 38 -2.15 13.75 -5.97
C ASN A 38 -2.66 15.19 -5.74
N ASP A 39 -2.24 16.13 -6.59
CA ASP A 39 -2.61 17.54 -6.59
C ASP A 39 -3.43 17.96 -7.83
N GLN A 40 -3.77 17.01 -8.72
CA GLN A 40 -4.45 17.25 -9.99
C GLN A 40 -5.83 16.59 -10.07
N LEU A 41 -6.41 16.26 -8.93
CA LEU A 41 -7.79 15.77 -8.86
C LEU A 41 -8.41 16.18 -7.52
N ASN A 42 -9.74 16.16 -7.48
CA ASN A 42 -10.51 16.38 -6.27
C ASN A 42 -11.44 15.18 -5.97
N LEU A 43 -12.08 15.18 -4.79
CA LEU A 43 -12.91 14.06 -4.37
C LEU A 43 -14.13 13.81 -5.27
N SER A 44 -14.74 14.88 -5.82
CA SER A 44 -15.89 14.76 -6.73
C SER A 44 -15.49 14.09 -8.04
N GLU A 45 -14.31 14.41 -8.58
CA GLU A 45 -13.79 13.74 -9.77
C GLU A 45 -13.53 12.25 -9.52
N ILE A 46 -13.09 11.87 -8.32
CA ILE A 46 -12.95 10.44 -7.95
C ILE A 46 -14.31 9.76 -7.91
N GLU A 47 -15.34 10.41 -7.37
CA GLU A 47 -16.72 9.91 -7.36
C GLU A 47 -17.25 9.70 -8.79
N GLU A 48 -17.01 10.65 -9.70
CA GLU A 48 -17.39 10.54 -11.11
C GLU A 48 -16.66 9.42 -11.84
N LEU A 49 -15.36 9.20 -11.54
CA LEU A 49 -14.57 8.12 -12.11
C LEU A 49 -15.06 6.73 -11.69
N THR A 50 -15.75 6.63 -10.56
CA THR A 50 -16.28 5.37 -10.00
C THR A 50 -15.27 4.21 -10.04
N PRO A 51 -14.04 4.38 -9.55
CA PRO A 51 -13.05 3.33 -9.58
C PRO A 51 -13.49 2.15 -8.70
N SER A 52 -13.15 0.92 -9.11
CA SER A 52 -13.39 -0.25 -8.28
C SER A 52 -12.38 -0.39 -7.15
N HIS A 53 -11.16 0.15 -7.34
CA HIS A 53 -10.06 0.14 -6.37
C HIS A 53 -9.26 1.44 -6.48
N ILE A 54 -8.63 1.85 -5.38
CA ILE A 54 -7.71 2.98 -5.35
C ILE A 54 -6.34 2.46 -4.87
N VAL A 55 -5.27 2.91 -5.53
CA VAL A 55 -3.89 2.67 -5.09
C VAL A 55 -3.23 4.02 -4.82
N LEU A 56 -2.72 4.21 -3.61
CA LEU A 56 -1.89 5.36 -3.24
C LEU A 56 -0.43 4.97 -3.44
N SER A 57 0.25 5.62 -4.37
CA SER A 57 1.62 5.28 -4.75
C SER A 57 2.64 5.61 -3.66
N PRO A 58 3.88 5.10 -3.79
CA PRO A 58 5.05 5.67 -3.13
C PRO A 58 5.17 7.17 -3.44
N GLY A 59 6.00 7.87 -2.67
CA GLY A 59 6.28 9.27 -2.88
C GLY A 59 7.30 9.82 -1.89
N PRO A 60 7.80 11.04 -2.11
CA PRO A 60 8.69 11.74 -1.20
C PRO A 60 7.94 12.33 0.00
N CYS A 61 8.69 12.84 0.97
CA CYS A 61 8.24 13.59 2.13
C CYS A 61 7.38 12.75 3.12
N THR A 62 6.31 13.34 3.65
CA THR A 62 5.43 12.74 4.66
C THR A 62 3.98 12.71 4.16
N PRO A 63 3.06 12.02 4.85
CA PRO A 63 1.64 12.05 4.49
C PRO A 63 1.02 13.45 4.41
N ASN A 64 1.57 14.43 5.14
CA ASN A 64 1.07 15.81 5.10
C ASN A 64 1.32 16.50 3.74
N GLU A 65 2.33 16.07 3.00
CA GLU A 65 2.66 16.57 1.67
C GLU A 65 2.13 15.66 0.54
N ALA A 66 1.33 14.64 0.89
CA ALA A 66 0.76 13.71 -0.09
C ALA A 66 -0.51 14.23 -0.81
N GLY A 67 -0.69 15.56 -0.90
CA GLY A 67 -1.82 16.17 -1.58
C GLY A 67 -3.16 15.68 -1.02
N ILE A 68 -4.05 15.19 -1.91
CA ILE A 68 -5.40 14.77 -1.54
C ILE A 68 -5.47 13.41 -0.80
N CYS A 69 -4.35 12.69 -0.64
CA CYS A 69 -4.37 11.28 -0.22
C CYS A 69 -5.03 11.03 1.15
N LEU A 70 -4.83 11.93 2.15
CA LEU A 70 -5.51 11.81 3.44
C LEU A 70 -7.03 11.94 3.31
N ASP A 71 -7.50 12.90 2.52
CA ASP A 71 -8.92 13.13 2.27
C ASP A 71 -9.56 11.96 1.50
N VAL A 72 -8.80 11.34 0.58
CA VAL A 72 -9.22 10.14 -0.17
C VAL A 72 -9.45 8.98 0.78
N VAL A 73 -8.52 8.70 1.69
CA VAL A 73 -8.71 7.64 2.69
C VAL A 73 -9.94 7.94 3.53
N GLU A 74 -10.07 9.15 4.07
CA GLU A 74 -11.20 9.51 4.93
C GLU A 74 -12.54 9.38 4.19
N ARG A 75 -12.61 9.83 2.94
CA ARG A 75 -13.86 9.84 2.15
C ARG A 75 -14.28 8.47 1.66
N PHE A 76 -13.33 7.62 1.26
CA PHE A 76 -13.64 6.38 0.53
C PHE A 76 -13.38 5.10 1.33
N LYS A 77 -12.82 5.17 2.54
CA LYS A 77 -12.40 4.02 3.37
C LYS A 77 -13.46 2.93 3.57
N THR A 78 -14.75 3.28 3.54
CA THR A 78 -15.84 2.32 3.73
C THR A 78 -16.46 1.83 2.43
N GLN A 79 -16.07 2.40 1.29
CA GLN A 79 -16.78 2.22 0.02
C GLN A 79 -15.92 1.56 -1.07
N ILE A 80 -14.64 1.92 -1.10
CA ILE A 80 -13.71 1.50 -2.16
C ILE A 80 -12.49 0.86 -1.50
N PRO A 81 -12.05 -0.34 -1.93
CA PRO A 81 -10.79 -0.92 -1.51
C PRO A 81 -9.60 0.01 -1.82
N ILE A 82 -8.77 0.29 -0.82
CA ILE A 82 -7.60 1.16 -0.94
C ILE A 82 -6.35 0.41 -0.53
N LEU A 83 -5.33 0.39 -1.41
CA LEU A 83 -3.99 -0.08 -1.10
C LEU A 83 -3.03 1.11 -1.06
N GLY A 84 -2.32 1.28 0.03
CA GLY A 84 -1.22 2.24 0.14
C GLY A 84 0.14 1.56 0.01
N VAL A 85 1.02 2.11 -0.83
CA VAL A 85 2.40 1.62 -0.99
C VAL A 85 3.37 2.69 -0.49
N CYS A 86 4.28 2.34 0.40
CA CYS A 86 5.30 3.19 1.01
C CYS A 86 4.69 4.46 1.64
N LEU A 87 4.74 5.61 0.97
CA LEU A 87 4.05 6.83 1.44
C LEU A 87 2.55 6.60 1.61
N GLY A 88 1.91 5.91 0.66
CA GLY A 88 0.48 5.57 0.74
C GLY A 88 0.12 4.71 1.96
N HIS A 89 1.00 3.80 2.38
CA HIS A 89 0.86 3.03 3.62
C HIS A 89 0.89 3.94 4.87
N GLN A 90 1.80 4.91 4.88
CA GLN A 90 1.90 5.89 5.96
C GLN A 90 0.69 6.84 5.98
N VAL A 91 0.15 7.20 4.80
CA VAL A 91 -1.10 7.97 4.68
C VAL A 91 -2.26 7.23 5.35
N ILE A 92 -2.43 5.93 5.06
CA ILE A 92 -3.48 5.12 5.70
C ILE A 92 -3.29 5.10 7.23
N ALA A 93 -2.08 4.88 7.71
CA ALA A 93 -1.82 4.87 9.16
C ALA A 93 -2.11 6.23 9.81
N GLN A 94 -1.65 7.32 9.20
CA GLN A 94 -1.84 8.68 9.72
C GLN A 94 -3.32 9.11 9.70
N SER A 95 -4.14 8.66 8.74
CA SER A 95 -5.58 8.93 8.72
C SER A 95 -6.32 8.34 9.93
N TYR A 96 -5.70 7.38 10.61
CA TYR A 96 -6.15 6.81 11.89
C TYR A 96 -5.31 7.31 13.08
N ALA A 97 -4.66 8.47 12.95
CA ALA A 97 -3.84 9.11 13.99
C ALA A 97 -2.59 8.34 14.45
N ALA A 98 -2.14 7.33 13.71
CA ALA A 98 -0.84 6.73 13.95
C ALA A 98 0.29 7.73 13.63
N LYS A 99 1.36 7.70 14.40
CA LYS A 99 2.51 8.59 14.21
C LYS A 99 3.47 8.01 13.19
N ILE A 100 3.93 8.86 12.28
CA ILE A 100 5.00 8.55 11.35
C ILE A 100 6.30 9.13 11.91
N VAL A 101 7.28 8.25 12.12
CA VAL A 101 8.54 8.58 12.78
C VAL A 101 9.75 8.19 11.91
N ARG A 102 10.93 8.70 12.26
CA ARG A 102 12.17 8.27 11.59
C ARG A 102 12.45 6.80 11.90
N ALA A 103 12.78 6.03 10.87
CA ALA A 103 13.25 4.67 11.01
C ALA A 103 14.59 4.62 11.76
N ALA A 104 14.79 3.60 12.59
CA ALA A 104 16.09 3.36 13.23
C ALA A 104 17.19 3.14 12.19
N ASN A 105 16.86 2.45 11.09
CA ASN A 105 17.75 2.22 9.97
C ASN A 105 17.14 2.80 8.68
N ILE A 106 17.87 3.71 8.02
CA ILE A 106 17.46 4.23 6.72
C ILE A 106 17.69 3.15 5.66
N MET A 107 16.65 2.85 4.90
CA MET A 107 16.69 1.86 3.82
C MET A 107 16.67 2.54 2.46
N HIS A 108 17.61 2.17 1.59
CA HIS A 108 17.69 2.69 0.23
C HIS A 108 18.13 1.59 -0.74
N GLY A 109 17.17 0.98 -1.42
CA GLY A 109 17.42 -0.08 -2.40
C GLY A 109 17.91 -1.39 -1.81
N LYS A 110 17.75 -1.61 -0.50
CA LYS A 110 18.12 -2.85 0.17
C LYS A 110 16.91 -3.76 0.33
N THR A 111 17.13 -5.05 0.21
CA THR A 111 16.12 -6.07 0.51
C THR A 111 16.14 -6.46 1.98
N SER A 112 15.00 -6.85 2.49
CA SER A 112 14.85 -7.46 3.82
C SER A 112 13.86 -8.62 3.75
N PRO A 113 14.05 -9.68 4.56
CA PRO A 113 13.05 -10.72 4.73
C PRO A 113 11.81 -10.15 5.42
N ILE A 114 10.64 -10.48 4.90
CA ILE A 114 9.35 -10.02 5.41
C ILE A 114 8.66 -11.16 6.16
N GLN A 115 8.35 -10.90 7.42
CA GLN A 115 7.46 -11.73 8.23
C GLN A 115 6.01 -11.25 8.08
N HIS A 116 5.04 -12.14 8.08
CA HIS A 116 3.63 -11.74 7.97
C HIS A 116 2.68 -12.75 8.64
N ASN A 117 1.47 -12.33 8.93
CA ASN A 117 0.43 -13.15 9.57
C ASN A 117 -0.51 -13.84 8.58
N ASN A 118 -0.15 -13.90 7.31
CA ASN A 118 -0.92 -14.52 6.22
C ASN A 118 -2.31 -13.89 5.98
N LYS A 119 -2.45 -12.57 6.23
CA LYS A 119 -3.71 -11.83 6.01
C LYS A 119 -3.57 -10.79 4.89
N GLY A 120 -4.73 -10.42 4.32
CA GLY A 120 -4.81 -9.40 3.26
C GLY A 120 -3.96 -9.79 2.06
N VAL A 121 -3.18 -8.84 1.54
CA VAL A 121 -2.31 -9.04 0.37
C VAL A 121 -1.24 -10.13 0.58
N PHE A 122 -0.97 -10.53 1.83
CA PHE A 122 0.01 -11.57 2.17
C PHE A 122 -0.56 -12.98 2.22
N ASN A 123 -1.86 -13.13 1.95
CA ASN A 123 -2.51 -14.44 2.04
C ASN A 123 -1.94 -15.44 1.02
N GLY A 124 -1.42 -16.55 1.53
CA GLY A 124 -0.84 -17.63 0.72
C GLY A 124 0.62 -17.42 0.30
N LEU A 125 1.26 -16.33 0.72
CA LEU A 125 2.67 -16.11 0.46
C LEU A 125 3.57 -16.89 1.44
N PRO A 126 4.80 -17.28 1.03
CA PRO A 126 5.77 -17.87 1.96
C PRO A 126 6.28 -16.84 2.96
N GLN A 127 6.70 -17.30 4.13
CA GLN A 127 7.42 -16.45 5.10
C GLN A 127 8.83 -16.11 4.58
N ASP A 128 9.40 -15.03 5.08
CA ASP A 128 10.78 -14.61 4.80
C ASP A 128 11.05 -14.28 3.33
N PHE A 129 10.01 -13.97 2.54
CA PHE A 129 10.24 -13.47 1.18
C PHE A 129 10.99 -12.14 1.21
N LEU A 130 11.83 -11.90 0.20
CA LEU A 130 12.63 -10.68 0.12
C LEU A 130 11.84 -9.55 -0.52
N ALA A 131 11.85 -8.38 0.13
CA ALA A 131 11.26 -7.17 -0.43
C ALA A 131 12.18 -5.96 -0.33
N THR A 132 12.15 -5.13 -1.37
CA THR A 132 12.98 -3.92 -1.49
C THR A 132 12.37 -2.77 -0.68
N ARG A 133 13.22 -2.10 0.08
CA ARG A 133 12.85 -0.98 0.95
C ARG A 133 13.57 0.30 0.52
N TYR A 134 12.82 1.42 0.43
CA TYR A 134 13.31 2.76 0.10
C TYR A 134 12.69 3.79 1.04
N HIS A 135 12.85 3.64 2.36
CA HIS A 135 12.20 4.53 3.31
C HIS A 135 13.10 4.95 4.45
N SER A 136 12.95 6.19 4.89
CA SER A 136 13.54 6.76 6.10
C SER A 136 12.52 7.00 7.21
N LEU A 137 11.23 6.83 6.90
CA LEU A 137 10.11 6.96 7.82
C LEU A 137 9.37 5.63 7.94
N VAL A 138 8.79 5.40 9.12
CA VAL A 138 7.98 4.22 9.46
C VAL A 138 6.84 4.61 10.39
N ILE A 139 5.85 3.73 10.51
CA ILE A 139 4.81 3.85 11.54
C ILE A 139 5.44 3.53 12.91
N ASP A 140 5.20 4.38 13.91
CA ASP A 140 5.52 4.07 15.32
C ASP A 140 4.56 2.96 15.82
N PRO A 141 5.07 1.75 16.13
CA PRO A 141 4.22 0.65 16.59
C PRO A 141 3.40 0.97 17.84
N ASN A 142 3.94 1.84 18.72
CA ASN A 142 3.27 2.22 19.97
C ASN A 142 2.09 3.19 19.74
N SER A 143 1.99 3.77 18.56
CA SER A 143 0.92 4.69 18.18
C SER A 143 -0.15 4.06 17.30
N LEU A 144 0.02 2.80 16.92
CA LEU A 144 -0.92 2.13 16.01
C LEU A 144 -2.27 1.92 16.73
N PRO A 145 -3.39 2.48 16.20
CA PRO A 145 -4.70 2.34 16.83
C PRO A 145 -5.26 0.93 16.64
N SER A 146 -6.23 0.58 17.48
CA SER A 146 -6.85 -0.76 17.51
C SER A 146 -7.58 -1.14 16.23
N GLU A 147 -8.00 -0.17 15.44
CA GLU A 147 -8.68 -0.35 14.16
C GLU A 147 -7.78 -0.93 13.08
N LEU A 148 -6.46 -0.71 13.23
CA LEU A 148 -5.46 -1.23 12.31
C LEU A 148 -4.76 -2.46 12.91
N GLU A 149 -4.60 -3.48 12.10
CA GLU A 149 -3.85 -4.69 12.42
C GLU A 149 -2.51 -4.69 11.68
N ILE A 150 -1.42 -5.04 12.39
CA ILE A 150 -0.13 -5.31 11.74
C ILE A 150 -0.24 -6.63 10.98
N THR A 151 0.01 -6.61 9.68
CA THR A 151 -0.05 -7.81 8.83
C THR A 151 1.33 -8.28 8.38
N ALA A 152 2.32 -7.38 8.36
CA ALA A 152 3.72 -7.74 8.04
C ALA A 152 4.71 -6.85 8.79
N TRP A 153 5.93 -7.39 9.01
CA TRP A 153 7.00 -6.68 9.71
C TRP A 153 8.38 -7.21 9.30
N THR A 154 9.43 -6.43 9.66
CA THR A 154 10.81 -6.93 9.68
C THR A 154 11.27 -7.15 11.12
N ASN A 155 12.21 -8.07 11.31
CA ASN A 155 12.84 -8.31 12.61
C ASN A 155 14.25 -7.71 12.65
N ASP A 156 14.67 -7.31 13.86
CA ASP A 156 16.04 -6.97 14.18
C ASP A 156 16.92 -8.22 14.36
N SER A 157 18.20 -8.04 14.68
CA SER A 157 19.15 -9.13 14.93
C SER A 157 18.81 -10.02 16.14
N ASN A 158 17.92 -9.57 17.01
CA ASN A 158 17.45 -10.31 18.18
C ASN A 158 16.12 -11.04 17.91
N GLY A 159 15.59 -10.95 16.68
CA GLY A 159 14.31 -11.54 16.29
C GLY A 159 13.08 -10.74 16.77
N GLN A 160 13.27 -9.51 17.26
CA GLN A 160 12.17 -8.62 17.64
C GLN A 160 11.72 -7.77 16.47
N MET A 161 10.44 -7.40 16.44
CA MET A 161 9.91 -6.53 15.37
C MET A 161 10.65 -5.19 15.34
N GLU A 162 11.35 -4.94 14.23
CA GLU A 162 12.07 -3.69 13.96
C GLU A 162 11.14 -2.62 13.40
N ALA A 163 10.34 -2.97 12.39
CA ALA A 163 9.47 -2.03 11.71
C ALA A 163 8.23 -2.71 11.14
N ILE A 164 7.11 -1.98 11.15
CA ILE A 164 5.86 -2.40 10.51
C ILE A 164 6.04 -2.31 8.99
N MET A 165 5.77 -3.42 8.30
CA MET A 165 5.86 -3.55 6.84
C MET A 165 4.51 -3.73 6.16
N GLY A 166 3.47 -4.06 6.92
CA GLY A 166 2.11 -4.21 6.44
C GLY A 166 1.08 -3.88 7.50
N ILE A 167 0.01 -3.20 7.09
CA ILE A 167 -1.17 -2.94 7.91
C ILE A 167 -2.44 -3.27 7.14
N LYS A 168 -3.49 -3.58 7.88
CA LYS A 168 -4.84 -3.77 7.36
C LYS A 168 -5.86 -3.22 8.36
N HIS A 169 -6.90 -2.56 7.87
CA HIS A 169 -8.04 -2.22 8.71
C HIS A 169 -8.86 -3.48 9.01
N ARG A 170 -9.41 -3.59 10.24
CA ARG A 170 -10.13 -4.78 10.68
C ARG A 170 -11.46 -4.97 9.97
N ASP A 171 -12.17 -3.87 9.69
CA ASP A 171 -13.53 -3.87 9.16
C ASP A 171 -13.62 -3.32 7.73
N TYR A 172 -12.71 -2.39 7.35
CA TYR A 172 -12.77 -1.73 6.06
C TYR A 172 -11.73 -2.32 5.09
N PRO A 173 -11.95 -2.18 3.78
CA PRO A 173 -11.04 -2.72 2.76
C PRO A 173 -9.83 -1.80 2.55
N LEU A 174 -9.09 -1.51 3.62
CA LEU A 174 -7.87 -0.71 3.61
C LEU A 174 -6.67 -1.61 3.92
N GLU A 175 -5.67 -1.57 3.08
CA GLU A 175 -4.41 -2.27 3.26
C GLU A 175 -3.24 -1.37 2.91
N GLY A 176 -2.11 -1.57 3.57
CA GLY A 176 -0.90 -0.80 3.30
C GLY A 176 0.34 -1.66 3.42
N ILE A 177 1.31 -1.43 2.53
CA ILE A 177 2.62 -2.08 2.52
C ILE A 177 3.72 -1.02 2.48
N GLN A 178 4.72 -1.14 3.38
CA GLN A 178 5.80 -0.15 3.51
C GLN A 178 6.91 -0.33 2.48
N PHE A 179 7.13 -1.54 1.99
CA PHE A 179 8.12 -1.86 0.99
C PHE A 179 7.58 -1.66 -0.45
N HIS A 180 8.42 -1.87 -1.44
CA HIS A 180 8.11 -1.66 -2.86
C HIS A 180 7.86 -3.01 -3.56
N PRO A 181 6.61 -3.46 -3.72
CA PRO A 181 6.29 -4.73 -4.39
C PRO A 181 6.64 -4.69 -5.88
N GLU A 182 6.70 -3.49 -6.48
CA GLU A 182 7.00 -3.26 -7.88
C GLU A 182 8.49 -3.27 -8.22
N SER A 183 9.35 -3.35 -7.21
CA SER A 183 10.80 -3.42 -7.41
C SER A 183 11.20 -4.80 -7.91
N ILE A 184 12.13 -4.85 -8.86
CA ILE A 184 12.60 -6.10 -9.47
C ILE A 184 13.23 -7.08 -8.46
N LEU A 185 13.74 -6.59 -7.34
CA LEU A 185 14.30 -7.40 -6.27
C LEU A 185 13.27 -7.78 -5.19
N SER A 186 12.01 -7.38 -5.36
CA SER A 186 10.92 -7.81 -4.48
C SER A 186 10.28 -9.06 -5.04
N GLU A 187 10.18 -10.07 -4.19
CA GLU A 187 9.48 -11.32 -4.51
C GLU A 187 7.96 -11.13 -4.32
N PHE A 188 7.16 -11.86 -5.08
CA PHE A 188 5.69 -11.94 -4.97
C PHE A 188 4.94 -10.61 -5.13
N GLY A 189 5.54 -9.60 -5.76
CA GLY A 189 4.87 -8.31 -5.95
C GLY A 189 3.59 -8.38 -6.77
N LYS A 190 3.56 -9.20 -7.83
CA LYS A 190 2.35 -9.41 -8.64
C LYS A 190 1.27 -10.15 -7.87
N GLU A 191 1.66 -11.14 -7.07
CA GLU A 191 0.75 -11.92 -6.23
C GLU A 191 0.05 -11.04 -5.20
N MET A 192 0.78 -10.13 -4.56
CA MET A 192 0.21 -9.14 -3.63
C MET A 192 -0.80 -8.22 -4.31
N LEU A 193 -0.45 -7.67 -5.48
CA LEU A 193 -1.36 -6.81 -6.24
C LEU A 193 -2.57 -7.58 -6.77
N ALA A 194 -2.38 -8.83 -7.23
CA ALA A 194 -3.47 -9.70 -7.65
C ALA A 194 -4.41 -10.02 -6.48
N SER A 195 -3.86 -10.32 -5.30
CA SER A 195 -4.62 -10.56 -4.08
C SER A 195 -5.47 -9.34 -3.70
N PHE A 196 -4.89 -8.13 -3.77
CA PHE A 196 -5.62 -6.88 -3.49
C PHE A 196 -6.84 -6.68 -4.39
N ILE A 197 -6.72 -6.98 -5.68
CA ILE A 197 -7.82 -6.82 -6.65
C ILE A 197 -8.69 -8.06 -6.80
N GLY A 198 -8.49 -9.09 -5.97
CA GLY A 198 -9.30 -10.33 -5.97
C GLY A 198 -9.07 -11.26 -7.17
N ILE A 199 -7.93 -11.14 -7.86
CA ILE A 199 -7.52 -12.04 -8.95
C ILE A 199 -6.65 -13.16 -8.37
N LYS A 200 -7.00 -14.42 -8.68
CA LYS A 200 -6.13 -15.56 -8.38
C LYS A 200 -5.17 -15.78 -9.55
N LEU A 201 -3.88 -15.72 -9.27
CA LEU A 201 -2.88 -16.20 -10.22
C LEU A 201 -2.86 -17.73 -10.18
N ILE A 202 -2.94 -18.32 -11.36
CA ILE A 202 -2.96 -19.79 -11.58
C ILE A 202 -1.53 -20.30 -11.54
#